data_95a9a6aee55b2aa8082d1102d43cb017
#
_entry.id   95a9a6aee55b2aa8082d1102d43cb017
#
_cell.length_a   1.000
_cell.length_b   1.000
_cell.length_c   1.000
_cell.angle_alpha   90.00
_cell.angle_beta   90.00
_cell.angle_gamma   90.00
#
_symmetry.space_group_name_H-M   'P 1'
#
loop_
_entity.id
_entity.type
_entity.pdbx_description
1 polymer ?
#
loop_
_entity_poly.entity_id
_entity_poly.type
_entity_poly.pdbx_seq_one_letter_code
_entity_poly.pdbx_strand_id
1 'polypeptide(L)'
;MNKPSYVGFDHKTYKWSSQIDYEREPQLYEIGRGQQGVLVCEPYKSQIGKHWRFKNPKIAEKSAETIYKMFISYLLEGDFVGADMAKKYLHMGFTRSRRYANHKSGVKWKKSVGKWKVLPQEEDWDTSEKALSAKIFKRYWDKARLHGGYLKLKNDFKSWKKDIY
;
A
#
# COMPACT_ATOMS: atom_id res chain seq x y z
N MET A 1 6.75 17.05 -16.05
CA MET A 1 6.84 17.95 -14.89
C MET A 1 6.75 17.13 -13.60
N ASN A 2 7.75 17.25 -12.74
CA ASN A 2 7.74 16.56 -11.44
C ASN A 2 6.77 17.26 -10.49
N LYS A 3 5.74 16.53 -10.07
CA LYS A 3 4.74 16.99 -9.11
C LYS A 3 4.35 15.86 -8.17
N PRO A 4 3.79 16.16 -6.99
CA PRO A 4 3.29 15.12 -6.09
C PRO A 4 2.21 14.26 -6.75
N SER A 5 2.20 12.96 -6.43
CA SER A 5 1.23 12.01 -6.99
C SER A 5 -0.23 12.28 -6.61
N TYR A 6 -0.44 13.01 -5.50
CA TYR A 6 -1.79 13.37 -5.05
C TYR A 6 -2.39 14.56 -5.82
N VAL A 7 -1.59 15.27 -6.61
CA VAL A 7 -2.08 16.39 -7.42
C VAL A 7 -2.84 15.85 -8.63
N GLY A 8 -4.12 16.18 -8.70
CA GLY A 8 -5.02 15.68 -9.74
C GLY A 8 -5.73 14.37 -9.40
N PHE A 9 -5.53 13.85 -8.19
CA PHE A 9 -6.27 12.67 -7.73
C PHE A 9 -7.72 13.04 -7.42
N ASP A 10 -8.66 12.29 -8.02
CA ASP A 10 -10.10 12.46 -7.80
C ASP A 10 -10.71 11.15 -7.32
N HIS A 11 -11.23 11.18 -6.09
CA HIS A 11 -11.91 10.03 -5.48
C HIS A 11 -13.13 9.57 -6.26
N LYS A 12 -13.82 10.47 -6.94
CA LYS A 12 -15.08 10.17 -7.66
C LYS A 12 -14.85 9.36 -8.93
N THR A 13 -13.68 9.57 -9.55
CA THR A 13 -13.31 8.90 -10.81
C THR A 13 -12.33 7.77 -10.62
N TYR A 14 -11.95 7.50 -9.36
CA TYR A 14 -10.99 6.44 -9.07
C TYR A 14 -11.64 5.06 -9.25
N LYS A 15 -10.80 4.07 -9.61
CA LYS A 15 -11.23 2.70 -9.93
C LYS A 15 -11.95 1.97 -8.81
N TRP A 16 -11.71 2.37 -7.57
CA TRP A 16 -12.30 1.74 -6.38
C TRP A 16 -13.27 2.71 -5.71
N SER A 17 -14.36 2.17 -5.20
CA SER A 17 -15.39 2.95 -4.52
C SER A 17 -15.59 2.44 -3.10
N SER A 18 -15.75 3.35 -2.13
CA SER A 18 -16.10 3.01 -0.75
C SER A 18 -17.52 2.43 -0.60
N GLN A 19 -18.33 2.52 -1.65
CA GLN A 19 -19.72 2.01 -1.67
C GLN A 19 -19.79 0.54 -2.08
N ILE A 20 -18.69 -0.05 -2.54
CA ILE A 20 -18.64 -1.44 -3.02
C ILE A 20 -18.02 -2.33 -1.96
N ASP A 21 -18.65 -3.48 -1.73
CA ASP A 21 -18.09 -4.57 -0.93
C ASP A 21 -17.31 -5.52 -1.86
N TYR A 22 -16.00 -5.36 -1.89
CA TYR A 22 -15.14 -6.12 -2.81
C TYR A 22 -14.94 -7.59 -2.41
N GLU A 23 -15.31 -7.98 -1.20
CA GLU A 23 -15.35 -9.40 -0.82
C GLU A 23 -16.51 -10.10 -1.51
N ARG A 24 -17.68 -9.45 -1.56
CA ARG A 24 -18.87 -9.97 -2.21
C ARG A 24 -18.84 -9.81 -3.72
N GLU A 25 -18.23 -8.72 -4.20
CA GLU A 25 -18.19 -8.35 -5.62
C GLU A 25 -16.74 -8.18 -6.12
N PRO A 26 -15.92 -9.26 -6.02
CA PRO A 26 -14.50 -9.16 -6.43
C PRO A 26 -14.30 -8.85 -7.91
N GLN A 27 -15.29 -9.13 -8.75
CA GLN A 27 -15.24 -8.82 -10.18
C GLN A 27 -15.17 -7.32 -10.45
N LEU A 28 -15.61 -6.50 -9.50
CA LEU A 28 -15.55 -5.04 -9.63
C LEU A 28 -14.17 -4.47 -9.23
N TYR A 29 -13.30 -5.29 -8.65
CA TYR A 29 -11.96 -4.87 -8.29
C TYR A 29 -11.08 -4.76 -9.53
N GLU A 30 -10.42 -3.61 -9.68
CA GLU A 30 -9.43 -3.37 -10.72
C GLU A 30 -8.03 -3.39 -10.13
N ILE A 31 -7.13 -4.20 -10.71
CA ILE A 31 -5.73 -4.22 -10.30
C ILE A 31 -5.11 -2.88 -10.66
N GLY A 32 -4.83 -2.07 -9.65
CA GLY A 32 -4.28 -0.73 -9.84
C GLY A 32 -2.80 -0.65 -9.51
N ARG A 33 -2.15 0.36 -10.05
CA ARG A 33 -0.79 0.76 -9.64
C ARG A 33 -0.89 1.76 -8.49
N GLY A 34 0.14 1.76 -7.64
CA GLY A 34 0.24 2.72 -6.56
C GLY A 34 -0.64 2.39 -5.36
N GLN A 35 -0.78 3.36 -4.51
CA GLN A 35 -1.39 3.20 -3.19
C GLN A 35 -2.66 4.05 -3.01
N GLN A 36 -2.98 4.86 -4.00
CA GLN A 36 -4.19 5.66 -3.98
C GLN A 36 -5.40 4.72 -4.06
N GLY A 37 -6.41 5.00 -3.25
CA GLY A 37 -7.61 4.18 -3.22
C GLY A 37 -7.56 3.01 -2.23
N VAL A 38 -6.39 2.64 -1.69
CA VAL A 38 -6.28 1.59 -0.66
C VAL A 38 -7.17 1.91 0.53
N LEU A 39 -7.30 3.18 0.87
CA LEU A 39 -8.10 3.65 2.00
C LEU A 39 -9.61 3.67 1.72
N VAL A 40 -10.05 3.22 0.56
CA VAL A 40 -11.49 3.14 0.22
C VAL A 40 -11.94 1.72 -0.12
N CYS A 41 -11.01 0.77 -0.25
CA CYS A 41 -11.31 -0.61 -0.67
C CYS A 41 -11.83 -1.44 0.52
N GLU A 42 -13.15 -1.42 0.73
CA GLU A 42 -13.78 -2.18 1.81
C GLU A 42 -14.20 -3.60 1.35
N PRO A 43 -14.27 -4.57 2.26
CA PRO A 43 -14.05 -4.50 3.71
C PRO A 43 -12.58 -4.53 4.15
N TYR A 44 -11.66 -4.64 3.20
CA TYR A 44 -10.23 -4.86 3.48
C TYR A 44 -9.56 -3.67 4.16
N LYS A 45 -9.95 -2.45 3.81
CA LYS A 45 -9.47 -1.26 4.49
C LYS A 45 -9.73 -1.33 5.99
N SER A 46 -10.93 -1.71 6.40
CA SER A 46 -11.28 -1.84 7.82
C SER A 46 -10.59 -3.04 8.48
N GLN A 47 -10.46 -4.16 7.76
CA GLN A 47 -9.82 -5.37 8.29
C GLN A 47 -8.31 -5.18 8.48
N ILE A 48 -7.63 -4.59 7.53
CA ILE A 48 -6.17 -4.48 7.50
C ILE A 48 -5.71 -3.16 8.15
N GLY A 49 -6.40 -2.06 7.86
CA GLY A 49 -5.99 -0.72 8.26
C GLY A 49 -5.85 -0.53 9.76
N LYS A 50 -6.66 -1.21 10.56
CA LYS A 50 -6.57 -1.17 12.03
C LYS A 50 -5.24 -1.72 12.57
N HIS A 51 -4.53 -2.55 11.80
CA HIS A 51 -3.24 -3.12 12.17
C HIS A 51 -2.06 -2.34 11.61
N TRP A 52 -2.29 -1.40 10.73
CA TRP A 52 -1.26 -0.66 10.02
C TRP A 52 -0.69 0.46 10.89
N ARG A 53 0.52 0.27 11.39
CA ARG A 53 1.23 1.19 12.29
C ARG A 53 2.73 1.18 11.97
N PHE A 54 3.37 2.35 12.06
CA PHE A 54 4.79 2.48 11.74
C PHE A 54 5.50 3.54 12.63
N LYS A 55 5.03 3.74 13.85
CA LYS A 55 5.54 4.77 14.75
C LYS A 55 7.04 4.60 15.04
N ASN A 56 7.46 3.38 15.32
CA ASN A 56 8.86 3.03 15.60
C ASN A 56 9.14 1.60 15.09
N PRO A 57 10.41 1.12 15.09
CA PRO A 57 10.73 -0.20 14.56
C PRO A 57 10.00 -1.37 15.22
N LYS A 58 9.81 -1.33 16.53
CA LYS A 58 9.10 -2.40 17.26
C LYS A 58 7.62 -2.49 16.83
N ILE A 59 6.96 -1.34 16.74
CA ILE A 59 5.57 -1.25 16.30
C ILE A 59 5.46 -1.63 14.82
N ALA A 60 6.39 -1.18 13.99
CA ALA A 60 6.45 -1.52 12.57
C ALA A 60 6.61 -3.02 12.34
N GLU A 61 7.49 -3.70 13.11
CA GLU A 61 7.68 -5.15 13.01
C GLU A 61 6.39 -5.90 13.32
N LYS A 62 5.72 -5.55 14.41
CA LYS A 62 4.45 -6.17 14.78
C LYS A 62 3.36 -5.93 13.72
N SER A 63 3.27 -4.71 13.22
CA SER A 63 2.32 -4.33 12.19
C SER A 63 2.57 -5.11 10.89
N ALA A 64 3.79 -5.08 10.40
CA ALA A 64 4.15 -5.76 9.15
C ALA A 64 3.97 -7.28 9.25
N GLU A 65 4.36 -7.88 10.36
CA GLU A 65 4.16 -9.32 10.60
C GLU A 65 2.67 -9.67 10.59
N THR A 66 1.85 -8.90 11.29
CA THR A 66 0.41 -9.11 11.36
C THR A 66 -0.23 -9.02 9.97
N ILE A 67 0.11 -7.98 9.22
CA ILE A 67 -0.44 -7.77 7.87
C ILE A 67 0.05 -8.87 6.92
N TYR A 68 1.30 -9.32 7.04
CA TYR A 68 1.80 -10.43 6.24
C TYR A 68 1.07 -11.74 6.54
N LYS A 69 0.76 -12.01 7.81
CA LYS A 69 -0.07 -13.17 8.19
C LYS A 69 -1.48 -13.08 7.58
N MET A 70 -2.06 -11.89 7.56
CA MET A 70 -3.34 -11.64 6.86
C MET A 70 -3.21 -11.90 5.36
N PHE A 71 -2.11 -11.45 4.75
CA PHE A 71 -1.81 -11.72 3.35
C PHE A 71 -1.82 -13.23 3.06
N ILE A 72 -1.14 -14.02 3.87
CA ILE A 72 -1.11 -15.47 3.74
C ILE A 72 -2.52 -16.08 3.91
N SER A 73 -3.29 -15.61 4.89
CA SER A 73 -4.67 -16.08 5.11
C SER A 73 -5.56 -15.82 3.89
N TYR A 74 -5.48 -14.63 3.30
CA TYR A 74 -6.22 -14.31 2.09
C TYR A 74 -5.81 -15.22 0.91
N LEU A 75 -4.52 -15.52 0.78
CA LEU A 75 -4.05 -16.46 -0.26
C LEU A 75 -4.65 -17.84 -0.05
N LEU A 76 -4.66 -18.36 1.17
CA LEU A 76 -5.20 -19.67 1.49
C LEU A 76 -6.72 -19.75 1.24
N GLU A 77 -7.43 -18.66 1.40
CA GLU A 77 -8.86 -18.54 1.13
C GLU A 77 -9.16 -18.33 -0.38
N GLY A 78 -8.14 -18.14 -1.19
CA GLY A 78 -8.32 -17.79 -2.60
C GLY A 78 -8.82 -16.36 -2.81
N ASP A 79 -8.72 -15.50 -1.80
CA ASP A 79 -9.15 -14.12 -1.86
C ASP A 79 -8.02 -13.24 -2.39
N PHE A 80 -7.99 -13.07 -3.71
CA PHE A 80 -6.97 -12.24 -4.36
C PHE A 80 -7.06 -10.78 -3.94
N VAL A 81 -8.27 -10.22 -3.83
CA VAL A 81 -8.43 -8.80 -3.49
C VAL A 81 -7.86 -8.52 -2.11
N GLY A 82 -8.17 -9.37 -1.13
CA GLY A 82 -7.60 -9.27 0.22
C GLY A 82 -6.09 -9.37 0.22
N ALA A 83 -5.53 -10.33 -0.49
CA ALA A 83 -4.08 -10.50 -0.60
C ALA A 83 -3.42 -9.29 -1.26
N ASP A 84 -4.00 -8.77 -2.34
CA ASP A 84 -3.48 -7.59 -3.04
C ASP A 84 -3.52 -6.34 -2.14
N MET A 85 -4.60 -6.18 -1.37
CA MET A 85 -4.72 -5.09 -0.41
C MET A 85 -3.69 -5.19 0.72
N ALA A 86 -3.50 -6.38 1.30
CA ALA A 86 -2.50 -6.59 2.34
C ALA A 86 -1.10 -6.27 1.81
N LYS A 87 -0.77 -6.72 0.61
CA LYS A 87 0.49 -6.37 -0.07
C LYS A 87 0.64 -4.85 -0.22
N LYS A 88 -0.42 -4.16 -0.62
CA LYS A 88 -0.40 -2.70 -0.78
C LYS A 88 -0.22 -1.97 0.55
N TYR A 89 -0.79 -2.46 1.64
CA TYR A 89 -0.55 -1.90 2.97
C TYR A 89 0.91 -2.06 3.41
N LEU A 90 1.54 -3.19 3.11
CA LEU A 90 2.97 -3.38 3.36
C LEU A 90 3.82 -2.40 2.54
N HIS A 91 3.48 -2.23 1.27
CA HIS A 91 4.13 -1.25 0.40
C HIS A 91 3.97 0.17 0.94
N MET A 92 2.76 0.53 1.36
CA MET A 92 2.44 1.84 1.91
C MET A 92 3.17 2.09 3.24
N GLY A 93 3.32 1.05 4.07
CA GLY A 93 4.14 1.12 5.29
C GLY A 93 5.59 1.49 4.97
N PHE A 94 6.16 0.90 3.93
CA PHE A 94 7.51 1.25 3.43
C PHE A 94 7.55 2.70 2.94
N THR A 95 6.68 3.09 2.04
CA THR A 95 6.75 4.42 1.43
C THR A 95 6.46 5.55 2.43
N ARG A 96 5.54 5.35 3.36
CA ARG A 96 5.25 6.33 4.41
C ARG A 96 6.38 6.46 5.41
N SER A 97 6.92 5.33 5.90
CA SER A 97 8.09 5.34 6.79
C SER A 97 9.29 5.99 6.10
N ARG A 98 9.50 5.69 4.82
CA ARG A 98 10.56 6.31 4.00
C ARG A 98 10.34 7.81 3.88
N ARG A 99 9.11 8.25 3.69
CA ARG A 99 8.78 9.68 3.62
C ARG A 99 9.15 10.40 4.92
N TYR A 100 8.80 9.84 6.08
CA TYR A 100 9.14 10.45 7.37
C TYR A 100 10.63 10.32 7.71
N ALA A 101 11.33 9.32 7.21
CA ALA A 101 12.78 9.22 7.35
C ALA A 101 13.50 10.29 6.54
N ASN A 102 13.06 10.54 5.32
CA ASN A 102 13.65 11.53 4.41
C ASN A 102 13.29 12.97 4.82
N HIS A 103 12.10 13.17 5.38
CA HIS A 103 11.56 14.48 5.74
C HIS A 103 10.77 14.36 7.04
N LYS A 104 11.30 14.86 8.16
CA LYS A 104 10.69 14.70 9.50
C LYS A 104 9.22 15.13 9.56
N SER A 105 8.85 16.16 8.80
CA SER A 105 7.46 16.63 8.70
C SER A 105 6.55 15.70 7.88
N GLY A 106 7.10 14.72 7.17
CA GLY A 106 6.38 13.93 6.19
C GLY A 106 6.09 14.65 4.88
N VAL A 107 6.56 15.89 4.75
CA VAL A 107 6.34 16.73 3.57
C VAL A 107 7.56 16.67 2.65
N LYS A 108 7.39 16.11 1.47
CA LYS A 108 8.43 15.99 0.46
C LYS A 108 8.49 17.17 -0.49
N TRP A 109 7.34 17.78 -0.76
CA TRP A 109 7.18 18.77 -1.82
C TRP A 109 6.80 20.14 -1.27
N LYS A 110 7.40 21.19 -1.82
CA LYS A 110 7.04 22.57 -1.57
C LYS A 110 6.70 23.25 -2.89
N LYS A 111 5.59 23.96 -2.94
CA LYS A 111 5.21 24.77 -4.10
C LYS A 111 5.80 26.18 -3.93
N SER A 112 6.57 26.61 -4.90
CA SER A 112 7.18 27.94 -4.94
C SER A 112 7.08 28.50 -6.35
N VAL A 113 6.52 29.71 -6.47
CA VAL A 113 6.36 30.42 -7.76
C VAL A 113 5.71 29.51 -8.83
N GLY A 114 4.64 28.80 -8.45
CA GLY A 114 3.91 27.91 -9.37
C GLY A 114 4.60 26.59 -9.70
N LYS A 115 5.79 26.34 -9.16
CA LYS A 115 6.56 25.11 -9.40
C LYS A 115 6.65 24.27 -8.13
N TRP A 116 6.59 22.93 -8.30
CA TRP A 116 6.82 21.99 -7.22
C TRP A 116 8.30 21.66 -7.10
N LYS A 117 8.85 21.75 -5.89
CA LYS A 117 10.24 21.39 -5.57
C LYS A 117 10.29 20.36 -4.48
N VAL A 118 11.22 19.41 -4.58
CA VAL A 118 11.48 18.40 -3.54
C VAL A 118 12.32 19.07 -2.44
N LEU A 119 11.88 18.90 -1.18
CA LEU A 119 12.62 19.39 -0.03
C LEU A 119 13.89 18.53 0.20
N PRO A 120 14.95 19.08 0.84
CA PRO A 120 16.15 18.31 1.17
C PRO A 120 15.86 17.12 2.07
N GLN A 121 16.64 16.04 1.89
CA GLN A 121 16.62 14.90 2.80
C GLN A 121 17.22 15.26 4.16
N GLU A 122 16.72 14.62 5.22
CA GLU A 122 17.31 14.70 6.55
C GLU A 122 18.70 14.02 6.56
N GLU A 123 19.58 14.46 7.44
CA GLU A 123 20.93 13.88 7.56
C GLU A 123 20.87 12.40 7.94
N ASP A 124 19.94 12.01 8.83
CA ASP A 124 19.74 10.64 9.31
C ASP A 124 18.72 9.85 8.48
N TRP A 125 18.52 10.20 7.23
CA TRP A 125 17.51 9.59 6.34
C TRP A 125 17.62 8.08 6.21
N ASP A 126 18.80 7.49 6.42
CA ASP A 126 19.01 6.04 6.30
C ASP A 126 19.24 5.35 7.64
N THR A 127 19.40 6.08 8.73
CA THR A 127 19.77 5.54 10.06
C THR A 127 18.73 5.79 11.15
N SER A 128 17.76 6.66 10.93
CA SER A 128 16.71 7.00 11.90
C SER A 128 15.79 5.80 12.19
N GLU A 129 15.01 5.89 13.27
CA GLU A 129 13.98 4.89 13.58
C GLU A 129 12.96 4.73 12.44
N LYS A 130 12.60 5.82 11.77
CA LYS A 130 11.70 5.75 10.59
C LYS A 130 12.36 5.02 9.42
N ALA A 131 13.66 5.19 9.23
CA ALA A 131 14.42 4.46 8.22
C ALA A 131 14.43 2.96 8.52
N LEU A 132 14.61 2.57 9.79
CA LEU A 132 14.55 1.17 10.21
C LEU A 132 13.15 0.59 10.03
N SER A 133 12.10 1.34 10.37
CA SER A 133 10.70 0.95 10.12
C SER A 133 10.44 0.72 8.63
N ALA A 134 10.98 1.58 7.77
CA ALA A 134 10.88 1.43 6.32
C ALA A 134 11.52 0.12 5.84
N LYS A 135 12.71 -0.22 6.35
CA LYS A 135 13.41 -1.46 6.00
C LYS A 135 12.62 -2.70 6.42
N ILE A 136 11.95 -2.64 7.57
CA ILE A 136 11.09 -3.71 8.06
C ILE A 136 9.91 -3.94 7.08
N PHE A 137 9.16 -2.90 6.75
CA PHE A 137 8.05 -3.01 5.80
C PHE A 137 8.52 -3.46 4.42
N LYS A 138 9.67 -2.98 3.95
CA LYS A 138 10.23 -3.40 2.67
C LYS A 138 10.49 -4.90 2.61
N ARG A 139 11.03 -5.47 3.69
CA ARG A 139 11.29 -6.91 3.77
C ARG A 139 10.01 -7.73 3.63
N TYR A 140 8.95 -7.36 4.33
CA TYR A 140 7.66 -8.05 4.24
C TYR A 140 6.95 -7.79 2.90
N TRP A 141 7.02 -6.58 2.39
CA TRP A 141 6.49 -6.27 1.07
C TRP A 141 7.17 -7.09 -0.03
N ASP A 142 8.49 -7.19 0.00
CA ASP A 142 9.24 -8.02 -0.96
C ASP A 142 8.79 -9.48 -0.89
N LYS A 143 8.60 -10.04 0.30
CA LYS A 143 8.07 -11.39 0.47
C LYS A 143 6.68 -11.54 -0.16
N ALA A 144 5.81 -10.58 0.04
CA ALA A 144 4.44 -10.63 -0.47
C ALA A 144 4.40 -10.50 -1.99
N ARG A 145 5.07 -9.49 -2.55
CA ARG A 145 5.01 -9.22 -4.00
C ARG A 145 5.69 -10.29 -4.84
N LEU A 146 6.64 -11.03 -4.26
CA LEU A 146 7.37 -12.11 -4.95
C LEU A 146 6.84 -13.50 -4.60
N HIS A 147 5.81 -13.59 -3.77
CA HIS A 147 5.24 -14.86 -3.33
C HIS A 147 4.61 -15.60 -4.51
N GLY A 148 5.02 -16.86 -4.72
CA GLY A 148 4.54 -17.66 -5.86
C GLY A 148 3.03 -17.86 -5.85
N GLY A 149 2.43 -18.10 -4.68
CA GLY A 149 0.98 -18.22 -4.51
C GLY A 149 0.24 -16.95 -4.88
N TYR A 150 0.79 -15.80 -4.52
CA TYR A 150 0.22 -14.49 -4.90
C TYR A 150 0.26 -14.29 -6.42
N LEU A 151 1.40 -14.56 -7.04
CA LEU A 151 1.57 -14.39 -8.49
C LEU A 151 0.63 -15.32 -9.28
N LYS A 152 0.47 -16.55 -8.82
CA LYS A 152 -0.47 -17.50 -9.42
C LYS A 152 -1.91 -17.02 -9.28
N LEU A 153 -2.31 -16.62 -8.07
CA LEU A 153 -3.67 -16.15 -7.80
C LEU A 153 -3.99 -14.87 -8.58
N LYS A 154 -3.00 -14.00 -8.77
CA LYS A 154 -3.13 -12.79 -9.60
C LYS A 154 -3.42 -13.13 -11.05
N ASN A 155 -2.70 -14.10 -11.62
CA ASN A 155 -2.92 -14.54 -12.99
C ASN A 155 -4.28 -15.22 -13.13
N ASP A 156 -4.68 -16.04 -12.19
CA ASP A 156 -6.00 -16.68 -12.16
C ASP A 156 -7.12 -15.63 -12.10
N PHE A 157 -6.96 -14.61 -11.28
CA PHE A 157 -7.91 -13.51 -11.18
C PHE A 157 -8.06 -12.74 -12.49
N LYS A 158 -6.94 -12.43 -13.16
CA LYS A 158 -6.95 -11.75 -14.46
C LYS A 158 -7.67 -12.58 -15.53
N SER A 159 -7.41 -13.88 -15.57
CA SER A 159 -8.07 -14.79 -16.51
C SER A 159 -9.56 -14.87 -16.23
N TRP A 160 -9.95 -15.03 -14.97
CA TRP A 160 -11.33 -15.06 -14.56
C TRP A 160 -12.09 -13.78 -14.97
N LYS A 161 -11.47 -12.60 -14.78
CA LYS A 161 -12.10 -11.33 -15.20
C LYS A 161 -12.31 -11.23 -16.70
N LYS A 162 -11.37 -11.75 -17.50
CA LYS A 162 -11.52 -11.79 -18.96
C LYS A 162 -12.70 -12.67 -19.39
N ASP A 163 -12.93 -13.78 -18.69
CA ASP A 163 -14.01 -14.72 -19.01
C ASP A 163 -15.40 -14.14 -18.69
N ILE A 164 -15.48 -13.18 -17.75
CA ILE A 164 -16.74 -12.51 -17.38
C ILE A 164 -17.12 -11.42 -18.41
N TYR A 165 -16.14 -10.73 -18.96
CA TYR A 165 -16.29 -9.61 -19.89
C TYR A 165 -15.69 -9.97 -21.26
#